data_5663d9bc1689611048ae561c9e03ebab
#
_entry.id   5663d9bc1689611048ae561c9e03ebab
#
_cell.length_a   1.000
_cell.length_b   1.000
_cell.length_c   1.000
_cell.angle_alpha   90.00
_cell.angle_beta   90.00
_cell.angle_gamma   90.00
#
_symmetry.space_group_name_H-M   'P 1'
#
loop_
_entity.id
_entity.type
_entity.pdbx_description
1 polymer ?
#
loop_
_entity_poly.entity_id
_entity_poly.type
_entity_poly.pdbx_seq_one_letter_code
_entity_poly.pdbx_strand_id
1 'polypeptide(L)'
;MNVKVVRVSLEHRFYLYNGEYYTRLAFPYLYWKDYLRYFDKVEVIARVKNLESISQDYKRVDGENVNVIPMPYYVGLKSFIFKLPSLLFRASNLVKSKDYFILRSGNVSNVLWVFIVLFRKQYLREYPGNVYEGVTGFAGKGIHIKLLAYFLDGLAKKQALLSKANSFVSEDCKAIYSTRKPSYVFSSFNIDEINVQKENYSYGGEFNLVSVGRLEGEKGHKDLISALSKIKIKTKLKIIGDGSQLGALRQQAAYLGVDVDFLGAITDREKLFKIIADSDLYIIPSHTEGMPRSLLESMAIGMPCIGTFVGGIPEVLNSDYLVQAKKIEALSDLILKLSRDEKLRMNMGRENRLFIRESYSRESMDKQKLKFWSELYK
;
A
#
# COMPACT_ATOMS: atom_id res chain seq x y z
N MET A 1 -1.29 35.51 -9.67
CA MET A 1 -1.76 34.37 -8.85
C MET A 1 -0.58 33.83 -8.02
N ASN A 2 -0.76 33.58 -6.73
CA ASN A 2 0.33 33.00 -5.94
C ASN A 2 0.58 31.55 -6.36
N VAL A 3 1.83 31.22 -6.67
CA VAL A 3 2.24 29.86 -7.06
C VAL A 3 1.98 28.89 -5.90
N LYS A 4 1.16 27.88 -6.15
CA LYS A 4 0.81 26.85 -5.16
C LYS A 4 1.92 25.81 -5.05
N VAL A 5 2.83 26.00 -4.13
CA VAL A 5 3.92 25.03 -3.84
C VAL A 5 3.55 24.21 -2.62
N VAL A 6 3.62 22.88 -2.73
CA VAL A 6 3.39 21.96 -1.61
C VAL A 6 4.62 21.12 -1.30
N ARG A 7 4.88 20.89 -0.01
CA ARG A 7 5.90 19.98 0.48
C ARG A 7 5.26 18.70 0.98
N VAL A 8 5.60 17.57 0.34
CA VAL A 8 5.06 16.26 0.70
C VAL A 8 6.16 15.43 1.35
N SER A 9 5.98 15.03 2.60
CA SER A 9 6.95 14.20 3.31
C SER A 9 6.54 12.74 3.34
N LEU A 10 7.52 11.85 3.17
CA LEU A 10 7.30 10.40 3.25
C LEU A 10 8.54 9.64 3.72
N GLU A 11 8.32 8.44 4.26
CA GLU A 11 9.37 7.55 4.77
C GLU A 11 9.97 6.66 3.67
N HIS A 12 9.95 7.11 2.42
CA HIS A 12 10.54 6.36 1.31
C HIS A 12 12.05 6.59 1.18
N ARG A 13 12.73 5.68 0.47
CA ARG A 13 14.15 5.76 0.16
C ARG A 13 14.32 6.03 -1.32
N PHE A 14 14.79 7.21 -1.67
CA PHE A 14 15.21 7.56 -3.02
C PHE A 14 16.70 7.45 -3.17
N TYR A 15 17.13 7.45 -4.42
CA TYR A 15 18.52 7.30 -4.81
C TYR A 15 18.91 8.46 -5.72
N LEU A 16 20.06 9.06 -5.45
CA LEU A 16 20.63 10.12 -6.29
C LEU A 16 21.73 9.51 -7.16
N TYR A 17 21.61 9.70 -8.47
CA TYR A 17 22.59 9.29 -9.46
C TYR A 17 22.66 10.35 -10.57
N ASN A 18 23.86 10.82 -10.89
CA ASN A 18 24.12 11.87 -11.91
C ASN A 18 23.22 13.12 -11.80
N GLY A 19 22.93 13.55 -10.57
CA GLY A 19 22.11 14.75 -10.33
C GLY A 19 20.59 14.52 -10.40
N GLU A 20 20.12 13.33 -10.70
CA GLU A 20 18.71 12.96 -10.83
C GLU A 20 18.29 11.96 -9.73
N TYR A 21 17.00 11.99 -9.35
CA TYR A 21 16.47 11.16 -8.28
C TYR A 21 15.67 9.97 -8.81
N TYR A 22 15.91 8.80 -8.21
CA TYR A 22 15.35 7.52 -8.65
C TYR A 22 14.70 6.73 -7.53
N THR A 23 13.77 5.85 -7.89
CA THR A 23 13.13 4.85 -7.02
C THR A 23 13.09 3.49 -7.70
N ARG A 24 13.11 2.41 -6.90
CA ARG A 24 12.91 1.04 -7.42
C ARG A 24 11.46 0.60 -7.40
N LEU A 25 10.67 1.02 -6.42
CA LEU A 25 9.38 0.39 -6.12
C LEU A 25 8.20 1.34 -6.28
N ALA A 26 8.22 2.50 -5.63
CA ALA A 26 7.06 3.36 -5.49
C ALA A 26 7.43 4.83 -5.66
N PHE A 27 6.42 5.64 -5.94
CA PHE A 27 6.54 7.09 -6.07
C PHE A 27 7.43 7.60 -7.21
N PRO A 28 7.32 7.03 -8.45
CA PRO A 28 7.98 7.58 -9.62
C PRO A 28 7.38 8.94 -9.99
N TYR A 29 7.97 9.66 -10.93
CA TYR A 29 7.50 10.96 -11.41
C TYR A 29 6.01 10.97 -11.79
N LEU A 30 5.51 9.89 -12.42
CA LEU A 30 4.09 9.75 -12.78
C LEU A 30 3.14 9.81 -11.57
N TYR A 31 3.58 9.34 -10.40
CA TYR A 31 2.81 9.47 -9.16
C TYR A 31 2.64 10.94 -8.74
N TRP A 32 3.69 11.74 -8.89
CA TRP A 32 3.69 13.15 -8.52
C TRP A 32 2.96 14.04 -9.51
N LYS A 33 2.83 13.62 -10.77
CA LYS A 33 1.98 14.30 -11.77
C LYS A 33 0.53 14.45 -11.30
N ASP A 34 0.03 13.55 -10.48
CA ASP A 34 -1.32 13.65 -9.91
C ASP A 34 -1.46 14.88 -9.01
N TYR A 35 -0.42 15.20 -8.23
CA TYR A 35 -0.38 16.39 -7.39
C TYR A 35 -0.30 17.69 -8.23
N LEU A 36 0.39 17.66 -9.37
CA LEU A 36 0.50 18.82 -10.27
C LEU A 36 -0.84 19.21 -10.94
N ARG A 37 -1.87 18.39 -10.82
CA ARG A 37 -3.24 18.75 -11.22
C ARG A 37 -3.86 19.83 -10.31
N TYR A 38 -3.30 20.03 -9.13
CA TYR A 38 -3.78 21.00 -8.16
C TYR A 38 -2.71 22.00 -7.72
N PHE A 39 -1.47 21.56 -7.59
CA PHE A 39 -0.33 22.37 -7.17
C PHE A 39 0.54 22.70 -8.38
N ASP A 40 1.08 23.93 -8.42
CA ASP A 40 1.98 24.34 -9.49
C ASP A 40 3.38 23.73 -9.36
N LYS A 41 3.76 23.36 -8.09
CA LYS A 41 5.04 22.73 -7.79
C LYS A 41 4.92 21.78 -6.60
N VAL A 42 5.61 20.64 -6.69
CA VAL A 42 5.69 19.61 -5.62
C VAL A 42 7.15 19.46 -5.19
N GLU A 43 7.39 19.61 -3.90
CA GLU A 43 8.69 19.39 -3.26
C GLU A 43 8.58 18.13 -2.36
N VAL A 44 9.23 17.04 -2.76
CA VAL A 44 9.14 15.73 -2.09
C VAL A 44 10.25 15.61 -1.06
N ILE A 45 9.92 15.52 0.22
CA ILE A 45 10.87 15.39 1.33
C ILE A 45 11.02 13.92 1.69
N ALA A 46 12.17 13.31 1.39
CA ALA A 46 12.43 11.90 1.63
C ALA A 46 13.91 11.61 1.87
N ARG A 47 14.20 10.40 2.39
CA ARG A 47 15.58 9.93 2.59
C ARG A 47 16.24 9.66 1.24
N VAL A 48 17.48 10.11 1.07
CA VAL A 48 18.22 9.93 -0.18
C VAL A 48 19.59 9.30 0.07
N LYS A 49 19.94 8.32 -0.76
CA LYS A 49 21.25 7.69 -0.81
C LYS A 49 21.89 7.94 -2.17
N ASN A 50 23.15 8.34 -2.19
CA ASN A 50 23.91 8.43 -3.43
C ASN A 50 24.25 7.02 -3.94
N LEU A 51 24.17 6.81 -5.24
CA LEU A 51 24.61 5.58 -5.92
C LEU A 51 25.67 5.91 -6.96
N GLU A 52 26.57 4.96 -7.18
CA GLU A 52 27.60 5.03 -8.23
C GLU A 52 27.10 4.47 -9.58
N SER A 53 26.05 3.61 -9.53
CA SER A 53 25.41 3.06 -10.72
C SER A 53 23.93 2.75 -10.42
N ILE A 54 23.10 2.72 -11.48
CA ILE A 54 21.70 2.29 -11.40
C ILE A 54 21.42 1.22 -12.46
N SER A 55 20.47 0.31 -12.16
CA SER A 55 19.97 -0.69 -13.09
C SER A 55 18.68 -0.20 -13.78
N GLN A 56 18.26 -0.90 -14.83
CA GLN A 56 17.08 -0.51 -15.64
C GLN A 56 15.74 -0.54 -14.88
N ASP A 57 15.67 -1.20 -13.72
CA ASP A 57 14.48 -1.26 -12.87
C ASP A 57 14.24 0.02 -12.05
N TYR A 58 15.17 0.97 -12.06
CA TYR A 58 15.00 2.25 -11.41
C TYR A 58 14.16 3.22 -12.29
N LYS A 59 13.21 3.89 -11.65
CA LYS A 59 12.32 4.87 -12.29
C LYS A 59 12.63 6.25 -11.75
N ARG A 60 12.66 7.26 -12.62
CA ARG A 60 12.89 8.65 -12.22
C ARG A 60 11.78 9.17 -11.32
N VAL A 61 12.12 10.00 -10.35
CA VAL A 61 11.20 10.59 -9.35
C VAL A 61 10.98 12.09 -9.59
N ASP A 62 12.05 12.82 -9.83
CA ASP A 62 12.04 14.25 -10.11
C ASP A 62 11.77 14.54 -11.61
N GLY A 63 11.44 15.80 -11.92
CA GLY A 63 11.14 16.24 -13.28
C GLY A 63 10.52 17.63 -13.27
N GLU A 64 9.83 17.98 -14.34
CA GLU A 64 9.19 19.28 -14.47
C GLU A 64 8.23 19.53 -13.29
N ASN A 65 8.46 20.62 -12.54
CA ASN A 65 7.71 21.03 -11.36
C ASN A 65 7.68 20.02 -10.19
N VAL A 66 8.49 18.97 -10.24
CA VAL A 66 8.67 18.00 -9.15
C VAL A 66 10.13 17.94 -8.74
N ASN A 67 10.42 18.35 -7.51
CA ASN A 67 11.77 18.31 -6.95
C ASN A 67 11.83 17.42 -5.71
N VAL A 68 12.98 16.77 -5.49
CA VAL A 68 13.24 16.02 -4.26
C VAL A 68 14.09 16.87 -3.32
N ILE A 69 13.65 17.00 -2.08
CA ILE A 69 14.42 17.60 -0.99
C ILE A 69 15.04 16.46 -0.17
N PRO A 70 16.37 16.25 -0.26
CA PRO A 70 17.01 15.11 0.36
C PRO A 70 17.09 15.26 1.87
N MET A 71 16.64 14.24 2.59
CA MET A 71 16.84 14.04 4.02
C MET A 71 17.96 13.02 4.27
N PRO A 72 18.63 13.06 5.42
CA PRO A 72 19.65 12.08 5.79
C PRO A 72 19.16 10.64 5.62
N TYR A 73 20.00 9.82 4.98
CA TYR A 73 19.70 8.41 4.77
C TYR A 73 19.93 7.60 6.03
N TYR A 74 18.98 6.76 6.38
CA TYR A 74 19.09 5.78 7.47
C TYR A 74 18.26 4.53 7.17
N VAL A 75 18.62 3.40 7.80
CA VAL A 75 17.88 2.14 7.77
C VAL A 75 17.84 1.57 9.18
N GLY A 76 16.65 1.28 9.69
CA GLY A 76 16.45 0.77 11.05
C GLY A 76 16.58 1.82 12.15
N LEU A 77 16.16 1.44 13.37
CA LEU A 77 16.04 2.36 14.52
C LEU A 77 17.41 2.92 14.98
N LYS A 78 18.43 2.08 15.05
CA LYS A 78 19.77 2.52 15.48
C LYS A 78 20.32 3.64 14.58
N SER A 79 20.26 3.44 13.27
CA SER A 79 20.72 4.44 12.30
C SER A 79 19.86 5.70 12.31
N PHE A 80 18.55 5.58 12.54
CA PHE A 80 17.65 6.72 12.72
C PHE A 80 18.07 7.58 13.91
N ILE A 81 18.30 6.97 15.09
CA ILE A 81 18.72 7.69 16.31
C ILE A 81 20.03 8.43 16.06
N PHE A 82 21.00 7.77 15.43
CA PHE A 82 22.30 8.41 15.13
C PHE A 82 22.17 9.60 14.15
N LYS A 83 21.23 9.55 13.21
CA LYS A 83 20.98 10.64 12.25
C LYS A 83 19.99 11.69 12.75
N LEU A 84 19.39 11.49 13.95
CA LEU A 84 18.35 12.38 14.49
C LEU A 84 18.79 13.84 14.60
N PRO A 85 20.01 14.21 15.08
CA PRO A 85 20.42 15.62 15.14
C PRO A 85 20.43 16.30 13.76
N SER A 86 20.95 15.59 12.73
CA SER A 86 20.95 16.10 11.35
C SER A 86 19.54 16.20 10.75
N LEU A 87 18.64 15.27 11.09
CA LEU A 87 17.23 15.30 10.70
C LEU A 87 16.51 16.51 11.33
N LEU A 88 16.71 16.76 12.63
CA LEU A 88 16.12 17.89 13.34
C LEU A 88 16.61 19.23 12.76
N PHE A 89 17.91 19.37 12.52
CA PHE A 89 18.48 20.58 11.95
C PHE A 89 17.88 20.90 10.56
N ARG A 90 17.87 19.89 9.66
CA ARG A 90 17.31 20.05 8.33
C ARG A 90 15.80 20.32 8.37
N ALA A 91 15.05 19.59 9.19
CA ALA A 91 13.61 19.78 9.32
C ALA A 91 13.25 21.20 9.81
N SER A 92 13.98 21.73 10.80
CA SER A 92 13.79 23.10 11.31
C SER A 92 13.95 24.11 10.17
N ASN A 93 15.02 24.03 9.40
CA ASN A 93 15.29 24.97 8.30
C ASN A 93 14.25 24.86 7.17
N LEU A 94 13.83 23.63 6.84
CA LEU A 94 12.81 23.42 5.82
C LEU A 94 11.46 24.00 6.21
N VAL A 95 11.05 23.80 7.46
CA VAL A 95 9.74 24.27 7.94
C VAL A 95 9.69 25.80 8.07
N LYS A 96 10.79 26.45 8.44
CA LYS A 96 10.85 27.93 8.49
C LYS A 96 10.57 28.61 7.17
N SER A 97 10.98 28.00 6.05
CA SER A 97 10.97 28.62 4.73
C SER A 97 9.67 28.45 3.93
N LYS A 98 8.71 27.65 4.39
CA LYS A 98 7.44 27.37 3.69
C LYS A 98 6.29 27.15 4.66
N ASP A 99 5.06 27.28 4.14
CA ASP A 99 3.84 27.27 4.96
C ASP A 99 2.95 26.06 4.74
N TYR A 100 3.09 25.30 3.64
CA TYR A 100 2.15 24.28 3.24
C TYR A 100 2.79 22.90 3.14
N PHE A 101 2.28 21.96 3.95
CA PHE A 101 2.81 20.60 4.05
C PHE A 101 1.71 19.56 3.91
N ILE A 102 2.06 18.43 3.29
CA ILE A 102 1.30 17.18 3.35
C ILE A 102 2.20 16.16 4.03
N LEU A 103 1.78 15.67 5.19
CA LEU A 103 2.52 14.69 5.97
C LEU A 103 1.96 13.29 5.72
N ARG A 104 2.82 12.40 5.26
CA ARG A 104 2.54 10.97 5.20
C ARG A 104 3.18 10.25 6.39
N SER A 105 2.88 8.95 6.58
CA SER A 105 3.42 8.20 7.72
C SER A 105 4.94 8.03 7.65
N GLY A 106 5.58 7.96 8.84
CA GLY A 106 7.00 7.67 8.99
C GLY A 106 7.77 8.71 9.80
N ASN A 107 9.02 8.37 10.12
CA ASN A 107 9.85 9.17 11.02
C ASN A 107 10.22 10.55 10.44
N VAL A 108 10.42 10.65 9.12
CA VAL A 108 10.65 11.94 8.45
C VAL A 108 9.49 12.89 8.70
N SER A 109 8.26 12.41 8.53
CA SER A 109 7.05 13.19 8.79
C SER A 109 6.89 13.54 10.27
N ASN A 110 7.21 12.62 11.17
CA ASN A 110 7.15 12.85 12.62
C ASN A 110 8.14 13.95 13.05
N VAL A 111 9.36 13.93 12.54
CA VAL A 111 10.37 14.96 12.82
C VAL A 111 9.95 16.34 12.28
N LEU A 112 9.45 16.39 11.04
CA LEU A 112 8.94 17.64 10.46
C LEU A 112 7.76 18.19 11.24
N TRP A 113 6.85 17.33 11.70
CA TRP A 113 5.65 17.72 12.43
C TRP A 113 5.97 18.49 13.72
N VAL A 114 7.04 18.14 14.43
CA VAL A 114 7.48 18.89 15.64
C VAL A 114 7.68 20.37 15.30
N PHE A 115 8.39 20.67 14.21
CA PHE A 115 8.66 22.04 13.80
C PHE A 115 7.44 22.71 13.14
N ILE A 116 6.59 21.96 12.45
CA ILE A 116 5.34 22.46 11.89
C ILE A 116 4.45 22.99 12.99
N VAL A 117 4.31 22.25 14.09
CA VAL A 117 3.55 22.70 15.26
C VAL A 117 4.25 23.87 15.96
N LEU A 118 5.57 23.80 16.17
CA LEU A 118 6.36 24.85 16.83
C LEU A 118 6.27 26.18 16.06
N PHE A 119 6.34 26.14 14.74
CA PHE A 119 6.29 27.35 13.89
C PHE A 119 4.87 27.68 13.40
N ARG A 120 3.84 26.99 13.93
CA ARG A 120 2.42 27.20 13.61
C ARG A 120 2.12 27.14 12.10
N LYS A 121 2.79 26.22 11.40
CA LYS A 121 2.56 26.02 9.95
C LYS A 121 1.35 25.13 9.71
N GLN A 122 0.77 25.26 8.50
CA GLN A 122 -0.41 24.50 8.12
C GLN A 122 -0.02 23.19 7.45
N TYR A 123 -0.78 22.10 7.70
CA TYR A 123 -0.54 20.82 7.06
C TYR A 123 -1.81 20.01 6.90
N LEU A 124 -1.78 19.15 5.90
CA LEU A 124 -2.70 18.03 5.71
C LEU A 124 -2.02 16.73 6.16
N ARG A 125 -2.82 15.76 6.58
CA ARG A 125 -2.30 14.48 7.02
C ARG A 125 -2.88 13.33 6.19
N GLU A 126 -2.02 12.52 5.55
CA GLU A 126 -2.40 11.33 4.80
C GLU A 126 -2.05 10.05 5.58
N TYR A 127 -3.05 9.17 5.77
CA TYR A 127 -2.92 7.89 6.45
C TYR A 127 -2.95 6.74 5.45
N PRO A 128 -1.81 6.07 5.18
CA PRO A 128 -1.75 4.92 4.28
C PRO A 128 -2.19 3.60 4.94
N GLY A 129 -2.61 3.63 6.20
CA GLY A 129 -3.06 2.47 6.99
C GLY A 129 -2.93 2.70 8.48
N ASN A 130 -3.21 1.67 9.26
CA ASN A 130 -3.09 1.66 10.71
C ASN A 130 -1.62 1.71 11.15
N VAL A 131 -1.23 2.72 11.92
CA VAL A 131 0.16 2.94 12.35
C VAL A 131 0.62 1.85 13.32
N TYR A 132 -0.23 1.48 14.29
CA TYR A 132 0.08 0.42 15.25
C TYR A 132 0.35 -0.91 14.56
N GLU A 133 -0.53 -1.32 13.67
CA GLU A 133 -0.39 -2.56 12.90
C GLU A 133 0.80 -2.52 11.94
N GLY A 134 1.03 -1.38 11.30
CA GLY A 134 2.19 -1.19 10.43
C GLY A 134 3.51 -1.39 11.17
N VAL A 135 3.64 -0.86 12.40
CA VAL A 135 4.86 -1.02 13.23
C VAL A 135 5.00 -2.45 13.73
N THR A 136 3.94 -3.04 14.28
CA THR A 136 3.99 -4.41 14.84
C THR A 136 4.12 -5.49 13.77
N GLY A 137 3.53 -5.28 12.59
CA GLY A 137 3.67 -6.17 11.45
C GLY A 137 5.09 -6.20 10.88
N PHE A 138 5.74 -5.04 10.82
CA PHE A 138 7.10 -4.93 10.26
C PHE A 138 8.21 -5.28 11.28
N ALA A 139 8.11 -4.81 12.53
CA ALA A 139 9.18 -4.93 13.52
C ALA A 139 9.00 -6.11 14.49
N GLY A 140 7.88 -6.85 14.40
CA GLY A 140 7.57 -8.00 15.26
C GLY A 140 6.70 -7.63 16.47
N LYS A 141 6.52 -8.60 17.41
CA LYS A 141 5.52 -8.53 18.49
C LYS A 141 6.12 -8.40 19.91
N GLY A 142 7.40 -8.09 20.02
CA GLY A 142 8.06 -7.86 21.32
C GLY A 142 7.42 -6.71 22.10
N ILE A 143 7.47 -6.75 23.45
CA ILE A 143 6.84 -5.74 24.32
C ILE A 143 7.34 -4.33 24.02
N HIS A 144 8.64 -4.16 23.77
CA HIS A 144 9.23 -2.86 23.41
C HIS A 144 8.71 -2.33 22.06
N ILE A 145 8.42 -3.23 21.10
CA ILE A 145 7.85 -2.87 19.80
C ILE A 145 6.39 -2.44 19.97
N LYS A 146 5.63 -3.14 20.80
CA LYS A 146 4.25 -2.75 21.12
C LYS A 146 4.19 -1.38 21.78
N LEU A 147 5.07 -1.10 22.75
CA LEU A 147 5.15 0.21 23.40
C LEU A 147 5.49 1.32 22.39
N LEU A 148 6.46 1.07 21.50
CA LEU A 148 6.78 1.99 20.42
C LEU A 148 5.60 2.20 19.47
N ALA A 149 4.89 1.13 19.12
CA ALA A 149 3.71 1.20 18.27
C ALA A 149 2.59 2.03 18.90
N TYR A 150 2.30 1.86 20.19
CA TYR A 150 1.34 2.66 20.92
C TYR A 150 1.74 4.16 20.97
N PHE A 151 3.02 4.43 21.20
CA PHE A 151 3.53 5.80 21.19
C PHE A 151 3.35 6.46 19.81
N LEU A 152 3.74 5.77 18.73
CA LEU A 152 3.63 6.27 17.36
C LEU A 152 2.16 6.40 16.91
N ASP A 153 1.29 5.50 17.34
CA ASP A 153 -0.15 5.58 17.10
C ASP A 153 -0.78 6.78 17.82
N GLY A 154 -0.43 6.99 19.09
CA GLY A 154 -0.84 8.19 19.86
C GLY A 154 -0.34 9.49 19.21
N LEU A 155 0.89 9.50 18.68
CA LEU A 155 1.42 10.63 17.92
C LEU A 155 0.62 10.86 16.63
N ALA A 156 0.28 9.80 15.90
CA ALA A 156 -0.54 9.88 14.70
C ALA A 156 -1.93 10.48 14.99
N LYS A 157 -2.60 10.06 16.09
CA LYS A 157 -3.87 10.64 16.55
C LYS A 157 -3.76 12.14 16.86
N LYS A 158 -2.66 12.58 17.51
CA LYS A 158 -2.39 14.01 17.72
C LYS A 158 -2.17 14.76 16.42
N GLN A 159 -1.48 14.14 15.46
CA GLN A 159 -1.29 14.72 14.11
C GLN A 159 -2.62 14.90 13.39
N ALA A 160 -3.55 13.94 13.50
CA ALA A 160 -4.89 14.08 12.93
C ALA A 160 -5.69 15.24 13.54
N LEU A 161 -5.60 15.40 14.85
CA LEU A 161 -6.33 16.44 15.59
C LEU A 161 -5.85 17.86 15.23
N LEU A 162 -4.54 18.04 15.00
CA LEU A 162 -3.93 19.34 14.75
C LEU A 162 -3.80 19.68 13.26
N SER A 163 -4.11 18.75 12.35
CA SER A 163 -4.13 19.00 10.90
C SER A 163 -5.28 19.92 10.48
N LYS A 164 -5.20 20.48 9.29
CA LYS A 164 -6.36 21.14 8.66
C LYS A 164 -7.40 20.14 8.16
N ALA A 165 -6.95 19.04 7.57
CA ALA A 165 -7.78 17.93 7.13
C ALA A 165 -6.95 16.64 7.10
N ASN A 166 -7.66 15.51 7.09
CA ASN A 166 -7.08 14.17 7.04
C ASN A 166 -7.58 13.40 5.82
N SER A 167 -6.72 12.56 5.26
CA SER A 167 -7.13 11.56 4.29
C SER A 167 -6.73 10.16 4.71
N PHE A 168 -7.55 9.19 4.36
CA PHE A 168 -7.45 7.80 4.74
C PHE A 168 -7.58 6.92 3.50
N VAL A 169 -6.93 5.76 3.52
CA VAL A 169 -7.03 4.81 2.40
C VAL A 169 -8.27 3.94 2.46
N SER A 170 -8.94 3.89 3.63
CA SER A 170 -10.13 3.06 3.91
C SER A 170 -11.00 3.71 4.99
N GLU A 171 -12.28 3.34 5.07
CA GLU A 171 -13.17 3.77 6.15
C GLU A 171 -12.73 3.18 7.50
N ASP A 172 -12.19 1.94 7.52
CA ASP A 172 -11.59 1.34 8.72
C ASP A 172 -10.46 2.21 9.28
N CYS A 173 -9.52 2.62 8.42
CA CYS A 173 -8.45 3.54 8.81
C CYS A 173 -8.99 4.88 9.31
N LYS A 174 -10.04 5.42 8.69
CA LYS A 174 -10.71 6.64 9.12
C LYS A 174 -11.35 6.46 10.49
N ALA A 175 -12.00 5.35 10.77
CA ALA A 175 -12.62 5.07 12.08
C ALA A 175 -11.59 5.12 13.22
N ILE A 176 -10.32 4.69 12.97
CA ILE A 176 -9.24 4.69 13.96
C ILE A 176 -8.73 6.11 14.26
N TYR A 177 -8.62 6.98 13.22
CA TYR A 177 -7.96 8.29 13.32
C TYR A 177 -8.89 9.48 13.08
N SER A 178 -10.21 9.27 12.89
CA SER A 178 -11.13 10.37 12.62
C SER A 178 -11.17 11.36 13.80
N THR A 179 -11.33 12.62 13.44
CA THR A 179 -11.46 13.75 14.37
C THR A 179 -12.61 14.64 13.89
N ARG A 180 -12.83 15.78 14.55
CA ARG A 180 -13.77 16.80 14.06
C ARG A 180 -13.27 17.54 12.80
N LYS A 181 -12.05 17.25 12.33
CA LYS A 181 -11.49 17.87 11.13
C LYS A 181 -12.08 17.23 9.85
N PRO A 182 -12.12 17.96 8.73
CA PRO A 182 -12.52 17.41 7.45
C PRO A 182 -11.75 16.12 7.15
N SER A 183 -12.47 15.08 6.74
CA SER A 183 -11.93 13.73 6.54
C SER A 183 -12.36 13.20 5.18
N TYR A 184 -11.40 12.68 4.42
CA TYR A 184 -11.57 12.22 3.05
C TYR A 184 -11.06 10.78 2.92
N VAL A 185 -11.76 9.94 2.16
CA VAL A 185 -11.31 8.56 1.90
C VAL A 185 -11.08 8.40 0.42
N PHE A 186 -9.85 8.06 0.05
CA PHE A 186 -9.47 7.74 -1.32
C PHE A 186 -8.23 6.85 -1.37
N SER A 187 -8.16 5.99 -2.38
CA SER A 187 -7.01 5.14 -2.66
C SER A 187 -6.09 5.77 -3.71
N SER A 188 -4.84 5.32 -3.73
CA SER A 188 -3.91 5.57 -4.84
C SER A 188 -4.12 4.62 -6.03
N PHE A 189 -5.15 3.77 -5.97
CA PHE A 189 -5.55 2.89 -7.06
C PHE A 189 -6.03 3.73 -8.26
N ASN A 190 -5.63 3.31 -9.46
CA ASN A 190 -6.05 3.93 -10.71
C ASN A 190 -6.64 2.86 -11.63
N ILE A 191 -7.95 2.92 -11.85
CA ILE A 191 -8.66 1.94 -12.70
C ILE A 191 -8.25 2.03 -14.17
N ASP A 192 -7.80 3.22 -14.64
CA ASP A 192 -7.39 3.43 -16.04
C ASP A 192 -6.12 2.64 -16.41
N GLU A 193 -5.36 2.17 -15.41
CA GLU A 193 -4.20 1.29 -15.66
C GLU A 193 -4.61 -0.15 -15.98
N ILE A 194 -5.89 -0.51 -15.82
CA ILE A 194 -6.39 -1.87 -16.00
C ILE A 194 -6.96 -2.04 -17.41
N ASN A 195 -6.15 -2.58 -18.31
CA ASN A 195 -6.49 -2.87 -19.71
C ASN A 195 -6.78 -4.35 -20.00
N VAL A 196 -6.80 -5.18 -18.96
CA VAL A 196 -7.04 -6.62 -19.04
C VAL A 196 -8.36 -6.96 -18.36
N GLN A 197 -9.09 -7.93 -18.92
CA GLN A 197 -10.31 -8.47 -18.35
C GLN A 197 -10.24 -10.00 -18.30
N LYS A 198 -10.75 -10.60 -17.21
CA LYS A 198 -11.00 -12.03 -17.14
C LYS A 198 -12.25 -12.39 -17.96
N GLU A 199 -12.08 -13.28 -18.93
CA GLU A 199 -13.17 -13.71 -19.83
C GLU A 199 -13.62 -15.14 -19.54
N ASN A 200 -12.68 -16.02 -19.16
CA ASN A 200 -12.94 -17.42 -18.89
C ASN A 200 -12.88 -17.75 -17.41
N TYR A 201 -13.92 -18.40 -16.89
CA TYR A 201 -14.03 -18.83 -15.49
C TYR A 201 -14.03 -20.36 -15.32
N SER A 202 -14.00 -21.12 -16.43
CA SER A 202 -13.80 -22.56 -16.41
C SER A 202 -12.32 -22.91 -16.27
N TYR A 203 -12.01 -24.06 -15.67
CA TYR A 203 -10.64 -24.56 -15.60
C TYR A 203 -10.54 -26.03 -16.03
N GLY A 204 -9.43 -26.38 -16.66
CA GLY A 204 -9.21 -27.69 -17.28
C GLY A 204 -8.42 -28.67 -16.39
N GLY A 205 -8.96 -29.05 -15.22
CA GLY A 205 -8.39 -30.09 -14.36
C GLY A 205 -7.36 -29.61 -13.32
N GLU A 206 -6.73 -28.46 -13.46
CA GLU A 206 -5.86 -27.84 -12.45
C GLU A 206 -6.39 -26.46 -12.07
N PHE A 207 -6.67 -26.24 -10.78
CA PHE A 207 -7.22 -24.98 -10.29
C PHE A 207 -6.08 -24.00 -9.95
N ASN A 208 -5.95 -22.95 -10.76
CA ASN A 208 -4.88 -21.98 -10.69
C ASN A 208 -5.22 -20.82 -9.76
N LEU A 209 -4.42 -20.66 -8.71
CA LEU A 209 -4.59 -19.63 -7.69
C LEU A 209 -3.49 -18.59 -7.81
N VAL A 210 -3.80 -17.33 -7.49
CA VAL A 210 -2.81 -16.26 -7.48
C VAL A 210 -2.93 -15.41 -6.22
N SER A 211 -1.77 -15.04 -5.67
CA SER A 211 -1.66 -14.08 -4.55
C SER A 211 -0.55 -13.10 -4.83
N VAL A 212 -0.82 -11.79 -4.62
CA VAL A 212 0.12 -10.71 -4.91
C VAL A 212 0.39 -9.90 -3.65
N GLY A 213 1.64 -9.82 -3.24
CA GLY A 213 2.03 -9.03 -2.07
C GLY A 213 3.48 -9.25 -1.66
N ARG A 214 3.98 -8.42 -0.74
CA ARG A 214 5.30 -8.63 -0.15
C ARG A 214 5.35 -9.98 0.57
N LEU A 215 6.47 -10.68 0.48
CA LEU A 215 6.65 -11.96 1.18
C LEU A 215 7.11 -11.72 2.62
N GLU A 216 6.22 -11.12 3.41
CA GLU A 216 6.40 -10.80 4.83
C GLU A 216 5.31 -11.50 5.65
N GLY A 217 5.57 -11.71 6.96
CA GLY A 217 4.70 -12.51 7.81
C GLY A 217 3.25 -12.01 7.90
N GLU A 218 3.05 -10.69 7.82
CA GLU A 218 1.71 -10.08 7.86
C GLU A 218 0.87 -10.33 6.60
N LYS A 219 1.48 -10.80 5.50
CA LYS A 219 0.75 -11.10 4.26
C LYS A 219 0.13 -12.50 4.20
N GLY A 220 0.40 -13.34 5.19
CA GLY A 220 -0.34 -14.59 5.41
C GLY A 220 -0.12 -15.69 4.36
N HIS A 221 0.88 -15.57 3.47
CA HIS A 221 1.16 -16.61 2.46
C HIS A 221 1.44 -17.99 3.10
N LYS A 222 1.99 -18.01 4.32
CA LYS A 222 2.18 -19.23 5.10
C LYS A 222 0.86 -19.95 5.36
N ASP A 223 -0.17 -19.22 5.74
CA ASP A 223 -1.50 -19.79 6.03
C ASP A 223 -2.18 -20.28 4.75
N LEU A 224 -1.98 -19.57 3.63
CA LEU A 224 -2.47 -19.98 2.31
C LEU A 224 -1.85 -21.31 1.87
N ILE A 225 -0.53 -21.48 1.97
CA ILE A 225 0.15 -22.72 1.65
C ILE A 225 -0.37 -23.86 2.56
N SER A 226 -0.56 -23.59 3.85
CA SER A 226 -1.14 -24.58 4.76
C SER A 226 -2.60 -24.94 4.43
N ALA A 227 -3.40 -23.97 3.93
CA ALA A 227 -4.77 -24.25 3.51
C ALA A 227 -4.80 -25.16 2.25
N LEU A 228 -3.92 -24.90 1.29
CA LEU A 228 -3.82 -25.69 0.07
C LEU A 228 -3.38 -27.13 0.32
N SER A 229 -2.53 -27.39 1.32
CA SER A 229 -2.14 -28.78 1.67
C SER A 229 -3.30 -29.65 2.18
N LYS A 230 -4.44 -29.03 2.56
CA LYS A 230 -5.65 -29.74 3.00
C LYS A 230 -6.62 -30.04 1.86
N ILE A 231 -6.41 -29.47 0.68
CA ILE A 231 -7.30 -29.58 -0.48
C ILE A 231 -6.87 -30.79 -1.32
N LYS A 232 -7.84 -31.66 -1.68
CA LYS A 232 -7.58 -32.89 -2.45
C LYS A 232 -7.75 -32.74 -3.97
N ILE A 233 -8.02 -31.55 -4.48
CA ILE A 233 -8.03 -31.28 -5.92
C ILE A 233 -6.64 -30.80 -6.38
N LYS A 234 -6.32 -30.99 -7.65
CA LYS A 234 -5.08 -30.47 -8.22
C LYS A 234 -5.10 -28.96 -8.25
N THR A 235 -4.19 -28.33 -7.51
CA THR A 235 -4.07 -26.87 -7.43
C THR A 235 -2.67 -26.42 -7.77
N LYS A 236 -2.56 -25.25 -8.38
CA LYS A 236 -1.29 -24.55 -8.59
C LYS A 236 -1.39 -23.13 -8.07
N LEU A 237 -0.48 -22.74 -7.17
CA LEU A 237 -0.44 -21.40 -6.59
C LEU A 237 0.67 -20.57 -7.22
N LYS A 238 0.34 -19.40 -7.75
CA LYS A 238 1.31 -18.38 -8.17
C LYS A 238 1.41 -17.31 -7.09
N ILE A 239 2.60 -17.13 -6.50
CA ILE A 239 2.87 -16.05 -5.56
C ILE A 239 3.75 -15.00 -6.23
N ILE A 240 3.24 -13.76 -6.30
CA ILE A 240 3.91 -12.62 -6.95
C ILE A 240 4.32 -11.62 -5.88
N GLY A 241 5.62 -11.42 -5.76
CA GLY A 241 6.22 -10.49 -4.80
C GLY A 241 7.57 -10.98 -4.31
N ASP A 242 8.20 -10.17 -3.46
CA ASP A 242 9.49 -10.46 -2.84
C ASP A 242 9.45 -10.07 -1.36
N GLY A 243 10.33 -10.65 -0.56
CA GLY A 243 10.41 -10.37 0.88
C GLY A 243 11.22 -11.39 1.67
N SER A 244 11.35 -11.11 2.96
CA SER A 244 12.21 -11.87 3.87
C SER A 244 11.76 -13.34 4.07
N GLN A 245 10.50 -13.65 3.81
CA GLN A 245 9.91 -14.98 4.03
C GLN A 245 10.08 -15.94 2.83
N LEU A 246 10.64 -15.53 1.69
CA LEU A 246 10.72 -16.36 0.48
C LEU A 246 11.32 -17.75 0.75
N GLY A 247 12.45 -17.82 1.45
CA GLY A 247 13.12 -19.10 1.78
C GLY A 247 12.25 -20.01 2.63
N ALA A 248 11.63 -19.47 3.67
CA ALA A 248 10.75 -20.21 4.57
C ALA A 248 9.47 -20.72 3.86
N LEU A 249 8.89 -19.89 2.99
CA LEU A 249 7.69 -20.27 2.21
C LEU A 249 7.99 -21.38 1.21
N ARG A 250 9.17 -21.35 0.53
CA ARG A 250 9.61 -22.44 -0.36
C ARG A 250 9.79 -23.76 0.40
N GLN A 251 10.43 -23.72 1.57
CA GLN A 251 10.62 -24.89 2.41
C GLN A 251 9.27 -25.46 2.88
N GLN A 252 8.34 -24.61 3.29
CA GLN A 252 6.99 -25.03 3.70
C GLN A 252 6.21 -25.66 2.53
N ALA A 253 6.22 -25.05 1.34
CA ALA A 253 5.54 -25.58 0.18
C ALA A 253 6.05 -26.99 -0.19
N ALA A 254 7.39 -27.16 -0.21
CA ALA A 254 8.01 -28.46 -0.46
C ALA A 254 7.67 -29.50 0.62
N TYR A 255 7.73 -29.13 1.90
CA TYR A 255 7.40 -30.02 3.02
C TYR A 255 5.94 -30.50 2.99
N LEU A 256 5.01 -29.59 2.61
CA LEU A 256 3.58 -29.90 2.55
C LEU A 256 3.13 -30.47 1.19
N GLY A 257 4.03 -30.58 0.21
CA GLY A 257 3.70 -31.07 -1.14
C GLY A 257 2.75 -30.16 -1.92
N VAL A 258 2.79 -28.85 -1.67
CA VAL A 258 1.96 -27.85 -2.37
C VAL A 258 2.72 -27.29 -3.58
N ASP A 259 2.09 -27.33 -4.76
CA ASP A 259 2.68 -26.75 -5.98
C ASP A 259 2.59 -25.24 -5.96
N VAL A 260 3.74 -24.56 -5.82
CA VAL A 260 3.84 -23.09 -5.72
C VAL A 260 4.91 -22.54 -6.67
N ASP A 261 4.48 -21.67 -7.57
CA ASP A 261 5.37 -20.84 -8.39
C ASP A 261 5.64 -19.50 -7.68
N PHE A 262 6.87 -19.29 -7.22
CA PHE A 262 7.32 -17.99 -6.68
C PHE A 262 7.90 -17.14 -7.81
N LEU A 263 7.12 -16.21 -8.34
CA LEU A 263 7.44 -15.44 -9.56
C LEU A 263 8.30 -14.18 -9.28
N GLY A 264 8.62 -13.90 -8.01
CA GLY A 264 9.34 -12.68 -7.65
C GLY A 264 8.49 -11.41 -7.83
N ALA A 265 9.13 -10.26 -7.69
CA ALA A 265 8.47 -8.97 -7.90
C ALA A 265 8.33 -8.68 -9.41
N ILE A 266 7.10 -8.50 -9.89
CA ILE A 266 6.80 -8.14 -11.27
C ILE A 266 6.48 -6.65 -11.34
N THR A 267 7.34 -5.87 -12.01
CA THR A 267 7.18 -4.41 -12.17
C THR A 267 6.45 -4.03 -13.45
N ASP A 268 6.41 -4.92 -14.43
CA ASP A 268 5.62 -4.80 -15.65
C ASP A 268 4.14 -5.02 -15.31
N ARG A 269 3.34 -3.97 -15.44
CA ARG A 269 1.93 -3.96 -15.05
C ARG A 269 1.08 -4.84 -15.96
N GLU A 270 1.34 -4.83 -17.26
CA GLU A 270 0.61 -5.62 -18.24
C GLU A 270 0.83 -7.11 -18.01
N LYS A 271 2.09 -7.52 -17.83
CA LYS A 271 2.44 -8.89 -17.48
C LYS A 271 1.80 -9.33 -16.17
N LEU A 272 1.81 -8.46 -15.13
CA LEU A 272 1.17 -8.74 -13.84
C LEU A 272 -0.33 -8.99 -14.02
N PHE A 273 -1.04 -8.10 -14.71
CA PHE A 273 -2.48 -8.21 -14.90
C PHE A 273 -2.86 -9.43 -15.74
N LYS A 274 -2.05 -9.78 -16.74
CA LYS A 274 -2.27 -11.00 -17.52
C LYS A 274 -2.14 -12.25 -16.66
N ILE A 275 -1.10 -12.37 -15.81
CA ILE A 275 -0.95 -13.52 -14.90
C ILE A 275 -2.14 -13.62 -13.94
N ILE A 276 -2.64 -12.48 -13.43
CA ILE A 276 -3.82 -12.46 -12.57
C ILE A 276 -5.05 -12.94 -13.36
N ALA A 277 -5.32 -12.39 -14.54
CA ALA A 277 -6.47 -12.75 -15.36
C ALA A 277 -6.48 -14.23 -15.82
N ASP A 278 -5.30 -14.80 -16.09
CA ASP A 278 -5.11 -16.20 -16.47
C ASP A 278 -5.27 -17.19 -15.28
N SER A 279 -5.42 -16.69 -14.05
CA SER A 279 -5.66 -17.52 -12.87
C SER A 279 -7.17 -17.68 -12.60
N ASP A 280 -7.57 -18.68 -11.80
CA ASP A 280 -8.98 -19.00 -11.54
C ASP A 280 -9.53 -18.32 -10.28
N LEU A 281 -8.67 -18.03 -9.30
CA LEU A 281 -9.04 -17.39 -8.06
C LEU A 281 -7.91 -16.51 -7.53
N TYR A 282 -8.23 -15.28 -7.15
CA TYR A 282 -7.32 -14.39 -6.43
C TYR A 282 -7.52 -14.50 -4.93
N ILE A 283 -6.43 -14.62 -4.17
CA ILE A 283 -6.48 -14.78 -2.71
C ILE A 283 -5.59 -13.75 -2.02
N ILE A 284 -6.18 -13.05 -1.03
CA ILE A 284 -5.46 -12.14 -0.13
C ILE A 284 -5.58 -12.62 1.31
N PRO A 285 -4.62 -13.45 1.80
CA PRO A 285 -4.68 -14.11 3.11
C PRO A 285 -4.09 -13.26 4.25
N SER A 286 -4.03 -11.96 4.10
CA SER A 286 -3.29 -11.02 4.97
C SER A 286 -3.80 -11.04 6.41
N HIS A 287 -2.90 -10.75 7.36
CA HIS A 287 -3.23 -10.55 8.77
C HIS A 287 -3.51 -9.08 9.11
N THR A 288 -3.06 -8.16 8.27
CA THR A 288 -3.35 -6.73 8.36
C THR A 288 -3.20 -6.09 6.98
N GLU A 289 -4.08 -5.15 6.68
CA GLU A 289 -4.07 -4.34 5.46
C GLU A 289 -4.55 -2.91 5.75
N GLY A 290 -4.13 -1.97 4.90
CA GLY A 290 -4.85 -0.70 4.77
C GLY A 290 -6.01 -0.88 3.77
N MET A 291 -5.82 -0.41 2.53
CA MET A 291 -6.63 -0.78 1.36
C MET A 291 -5.69 -1.46 0.35
N PRO A 292 -5.81 -2.77 0.14
CA PRO A 292 -4.85 -3.52 -0.68
C PRO A 292 -5.07 -3.25 -2.18
N ARG A 293 -4.13 -2.55 -2.81
CA ARG A 293 -4.21 -2.21 -4.25
C ARG A 293 -4.32 -3.44 -5.14
N SER A 294 -3.58 -4.51 -4.83
CA SER A 294 -3.62 -5.74 -5.62
C SER A 294 -4.99 -6.42 -5.61
N LEU A 295 -5.77 -6.27 -4.53
CA LEU A 295 -7.15 -6.72 -4.48
C LEU A 295 -8.04 -5.87 -5.41
N LEU A 296 -7.94 -4.52 -5.30
CA LEU A 296 -8.72 -3.63 -6.18
C LEU A 296 -8.40 -3.87 -7.66
N GLU A 297 -7.13 -4.10 -7.98
CA GLU A 297 -6.66 -4.45 -9.33
C GLU A 297 -7.26 -5.78 -9.81
N SER A 298 -7.24 -6.80 -8.97
CA SER A 298 -7.82 -8.11 -9.30
C SER A 298 -9.34 -8.05 -9.47
N MET A 299 -10.03 -7.30 -8.61
CA MET A 299 -11.47 -7.06 -8.75
C MET A 299 -11.79 -6.29 -10.04
N ALA A 300 -11.00 -5.26 -10.39
CA ALA A 300 -11.18 -4.49 -11.63
C ALA A 300 -10.98 -5.34 -12.90
N ILE A 301 -10.07 -6.31 -12.85
CA ILE A 301 -9.87 -7.33 -13.90
C ILE A 301 -11.12 -8.23 -14.05
N GLY A 302 -11.92 -8.37 -13.00
CA GLY A 302 -13.07 -9.28 -12.95
C GLY A 302 -12.71 -10.64 -12.34
N MET A 303 -11.67 -10.71 -11.52
CA MET A 303 -11.32 -11.95 -10.82
C MET A 303 -12.33 -12.28 -9.71
N PRO A 304 -12.69 -13.56 -9.52
CA PRO A 304 -13.23 -14.00 -8.25
C PRO A 304 -12.14 -13.82 -7.18
N CYS A 305 -12.49 -13.19 -6.07
CA CYS A 305 -11.54 -12.79 -5.03
C CYS A 305 -12.02 -13.27 -3.67
N ILE A 306 -11.13 -13.86 -2.88
CA ILE A 306 -11.37 -14.15 -1.46
C ILE A 306 -10.27 -13.54 -0.60
N GLY A 307 -10.58 -13.30 0.67
CA GLY A 307 -9.64 -12.68 1.57
C GLY A 307 -9.92 -12.92 3.03
N THR A 308 -9.16 -12.22 3.85
CA THR A 308 -9.33 -12.22 5.31
C THR A 308 -10.11 -10.98 5.76
N PHE A 309 -10.81 -11.11 6.89
CA PHE A 309 -11.59 -10.04 7.50
C PHE A 309 -10.68 -9.07 8.27
N VAL A 310 -9.84 -8.29 7.53
CA VAL A 310 -8.89 -7.34 8.12
C VAL A 310 -8.81 -6.03 7.31
N GLY A 311 -8.63 -4.92 8.00
CA GLY A 311 -8.44 -3.59 7.41
C GLY A 311 -9.52 -3.23 6.41
N GLY A 312 -9.15 -2.70 5.26
CA GLY A 312 -10.07 -2.29 4.18
C GLY A 312 -10.58 -3.44 3.30
N ILE A 313 -10.19 -4.70 3.52
CA ILE A 313 -10.69 -5.83 2.71
C ILE A 313 -12.21 -5.99 2.82
N PRO A 314 -12.84 -5.94 4.04
CA PRO A 314 -14.28 -6.04 4.19
C PRO A 314 -15.09 -4.87 3.58
N GLU A 315 -14.43 -3.78 3.24
CA GLU A 315 -15.08 -2.64 2.57
C GLU A 315 -15.36 -2.91 1.09
N VAL A 316 -14.63 -3.86 0.49
CA VAL A 316 -14.67 -4.12 -0.94
C VAL A 316 -15.11 -5.54 -1.31
N LEU A 317 -14.91 -6.52 -0.42
CA LEU A 317 -15.37 -7.88 -0.63
C LEU A 317 -16.59 -8.20 0.25
N ASN A 318 -17.56 -8.91 -0.35
CA ASN A 318 -18.70 -9.45 0.39
C ASN A 318 -18.23 -10.39 1.51
N SER A 319 -18.90 -10.31 2.66
CA SER A 319 -18.59 -11.12 3.85
C SER A 319 -18.57 -12.64 3.60
N ASP A 320 -19.36 -13.14 2.64
CA ASP A 320 -19.42 -14.56 2.28
C ASP A 320 -18.11 -15.09 1.66
N TYR A 321 -17.23 -14.18 1.24
CA TYR A 321 -15.93 -14.46 0.63
C TYR A 321 -14.76 -14.08 1.54
N LEU A 322 -15.06 -13.85 2.83
CA LEU A 322 -14.08 -13.48 3.84
C LEU A 322 -13.97 -14.56 4.92
N VAL A 323 -12.74 -14.82 5.34
CA VAL A 323 -12.44 -15.66 6.49
C VAL A 323 -11.69 -14.89 7.56
N GLN A 324 -11.80 -15.28 8.82
CA GLN A 324 -10.94 -14.70 9.85
C GLN A 324 -9.48 -15.06 9.59
N ALA A 325 -8.59 -14.08 9.79
CA ALA A 325 -7.14 -14.29 9.60
C ALA A 325 -6.66 -15.51 10.42
N LYS A 326 -5.77 -16.31 9.85
CA LYS A 326 -5.19 -17.54 10.42
C LYS A 326 -6.18 -18.72 10.56
N LYS A 327 -7.39 -18.62 10.05
CA LYS A 327 -8.35 -19.75 10.02
C LYS A 327 -8.12 -20.58 8.76
N ILE A 328 -7.13 -21.47 8.84
CA ILE A 328 -6.63 -22.29 7.72
C ILE A 328 -7.74 -23.18 7.14
N GLU A 329 -8.53 -23.82 7.99
CA GLU A 329 -9.64 -24.69 7.60
C GLU A 329 -10.71 -23.92 6.80
N ALA A 330 -11.16 -22.79 7.35
CA ALA A 330 -12.16 -21.96 6.69
C ALA A 330 -11.67 -21.43 5.32
N LEU A 331 -10.37 -21.09 5.20
CA LEU A 331 -9.77 -20.70 3.92
C LEU A 331 -9.75 -21.88 2.94
N SER A 332 -9.38 -23.07 3.38
CA SER A 332 -9.39 -24.30 2.60
C SER A 332 -10.79 -24.63 2.08
N ASP A 333 -11.81 -24.57 2.95
CA ASP A 333 -13.21 -24.86 2.61
C ASP A 333 -13.75 -23.87 1.59
N LEU A 334 -13.43 -22.58 1.75
CA LEU A 334 -13.85 -21.53 0.82
C LEU A 334 -13.21 -21.70 -0.56
N ILE A 335 -11.92 -22.01 -0.63
CA ILE A 335 -11.22 -22.34 -1.89
C ILE A 335 -11.88 -23.54 -2.55
N LEU A 336 -12.15 -24.62 -1.79
CA LEU A 336 -12.76 -25.83 -2.32
C LEU A 336 -14.20 -25.59 -2.82
N LYS A 337 -15.01 -24.78 -2.12
CA LYS A 337 -16.33 -24.36 -2.55
C LYS A 337 -16.25 -23.66 -3.92
N LEU A 338 -15.36 -22.67 -4.06
CA LEU A 338 -15.21 -21.90 -5.29
C LEU A 338 -14.62 -22.72 -6.43
N SER A 339 -13.77 -23.71 -6.17
CA SER A 339 -13.27 -24.59 -7.22
C SER A 339 -14.38 -25.40 -7.89
N ARG A 340 -15.44 -25.74 -7.17
CA ARG A 340 -16.55 -26.59 -7.65
C ARG A 340 -17.66 -25.83 -8.35
N ASP A 341 -17.72 -24.50 -8.22
CA ASP A 341 -18.82 -23.69 -8.72
C ASP A 341 -18.32 -22.59 -9.67
N GLU A 342 -18.30 -22.91 -10.97
CA GLU A 342 -17.90 -21.98 -12.02
C GLU A 342 -18.86 -20.77 -12.12
N LYS A 343 -20.17 -21.02 -11.98
CA LYS A 343 -21.18 -19.95 -12.06
C LYS A 343 -20.99 -18.95 -10.93
N LEU A 344 -20.69 -19.44 -9.73
CA LEU A 344 -20.37 -18.58 -8.58
C LEU A 344 -19.12 -17.73 -8.86
N ARG A 345 -18.03 -18.32 -9.37
CA ARG A 345 -16.82 -17.57 -9.74
C ARG A 345 -17.10 -16.49 -10.79
N MET A 346 -17.91 -16.82 -11.83
CA MET A 346 -18.28 -15.88 -12.87
C MET A 346 -19.10 -14.71 -12.33
N ASN A 347 -20.11 -14.98 -11.51
CA ASN A 347 -20.95 -13.94 -10.90
C ASN A 347 -20.13 -13.02 -10.01
N MET A 348 -19.30 -13.62 -9.13
CA MET A 348 -18.41 -12.91 -8.24
C MET A 348 -17.43 -12.00 -8.99
N GLY A 349 -16.82 -12.48 -10.08
CA GLY A 349 -15.91 -11.68 -10.89
C GLY A 349 -16.62 -10.49 -11.56
N ARG A 350 -17.85 -10.69 -12.07
CA ARG A 350 -18.66 -9.60 -12.65
C ARG A 350 -19.06 -8.56 -11.62
N GLU A 351 -19.53 -8.98 -10.46
CA GLU A 351 -19.91 -8.09 -9.34
C GLU A 351 -18.70 -7.30 -8.86
N ASN A 352 -17.55 -7.93 -8.66
CA ASN A 352 -16.31 -7.28 -8.28
C ASN A 352 -15.93 -6.16 -9.27
N ARG A 353 -16.02 -6.45 -10.55
CA ARG A 353 -15.66 -5.47 -11.59
C ARG A 353 -16.62 -4.28 -11.63
N LEU A 354 -17.93 -4.53 -11.52
CA LEU A 354 -18.93 -3.47 -11.47
C LEU A 354 -18.74 -2.59 -10.25
N PHE A 355 -18.56 -3.20 -9.08
CA PHE A 355 -18.32 -2.48 -7.83
C PHE A 355 -17.10 -1.53 -7.92
N ILE A 356 -15.97 -2.02 -8.48
CA ILE A 356 -14.76 -1.20 -8.60
C ILE A 356 -14.98 -0.05 -9.59
N ARG A 357 -15.67 -0.28 -10.70
CA ARG A 357 -15.96 0.77 -11.69
C ARG A 357 -16.83 1.89 -11.12
N GLU A 358 -17.78 1.55 -10.27
CA GLU A 358 -18.69 2.53 -9.65
C GLU A 358 -18.02 3.24 -8.48
N SER A 359 -17.41 2.49 -7.56
CA SER A 359 -16.92 3.02 -6.28
C SER A 359 -15.52 3.64 -6.37
N TYR A 360 -14.66 3.13 -7.28
CA TYR A 360 -13.26 3.55 -7.43
C TYR A 360 -12.98 4.17 -8.79
N SER A 361 -13.99 4.78 -9.43
CA SER A 361 -13.79 5.52 -10.65
C SER A 361 -12.77 6.65 -10.45
N ARG A 362 -12.00 6.95 -11.49
CA ARG A 362 -11.02 8.04 -11.46
C ARG A 362 -11.66 9.36 -11.04
N GLU A 363 -12.83 9.68 -11.60
CA GLU A 363 -13.57 10.91 -11.29
C GLU A 363 -13.91 11.03 -9.80
N SER A 364 -14.43 9.94 -9.20
CA SER A 364 -14.76 9.89 -7.76
C SER A 364 -13.53 10.09 -6.89
N MET A 365 -12.43 9.37 -7.19
CA MET A 365 -11.18 9.49 -6.42
C MET A 365 -10.53 10.87 -6.58
N ASP A 366 -10.51 11.41 -7.78
CA ASP A 366 -9.97 12.75 -8.06
C ASP A 366 -10.77 13.84 -7.35
N LYS A 367 -12.08 13.74 -7.33
CA LYS A 367 -12.95 14.69 -6.62
C LYS A 367 -12.63 14.73 -5.12
N GLN A 368 -12.41 13.56 -4.51
CA GLN A 368 -12.02 13.48 -3.09
C GLN A 368 -10.61 14.06 -2.86
N LYS A 369 -9.64 13.72 -3.71
CA LYS A 369 -8.27 14.26 -3.63
C LYS A 369 -8.26 15.78 -3.75
N LEU A 370 -8.94 16.34 -4.76
CA LEU A 370 -9.00 17.78 -4.99
C LEU A 370 -9.65 18.51 -3.82
N LYS A 371 -10.74 17.98 -3.25
CA LYS A 371 -11.35 18.52 -2.04
C LYS A 371 -10.37 18.50 -0.86
N PHE A 372 -9.69 17.39 -0.63
CA PHE A 372 -8.70 17.26 0.44
C PHE A 372 -7.57 18.28 0.29
N TRP A 373 -6.96 18.38 -0.90
CA TRP A 373 -5.88 19.33 -1.14
C TRP A 373 -6.32 20.80 -1.04
N SER A 374 -7.59 21.09 -1.39
CA SER A 374 -8.13 22.45 -1.27
C SER A 374 -8.21 22.94 0.18
N GLU A 375 -8.30 22.03 1.16
CA GLU A 375 -8.31 22.39 2.58
C GLU A 375 -7.03 23.12 3.03
N LEU A 376 -5.92 22.91 2.30
CA LEU A 376 -4.65 23.52 2.62
C LEU A 376 -4.67 25.05 2.50
N TYR A 377 -5.53 25.59 1.62
CA TYR A 377 -5.60 27.02 1.30
C TYR A 377 -6.89 27.70 1.82
N LYS A 378 -7.73 26.98 2.52
CA LYS A 378 -8.86 27.52 3.29
C LYS A 378 -8.37 27.99 4.67
#